data_c85e6fc91631e7a61c50b0918bda50fa
#
_entry.id   c85e6fc91631e7a61c50b0918bda50fa
#
_cell.length_a   1.000
_cell.length_b   1.000
_cell.length_c   1.000
_cell.angle_alpha   90.00
_cell.angle_beta   90.00
_cell.angle_gamma   90.00
#
_symmetry.space_group_name_H-M   'P 1'
#
loop_
_entity.id
_entity.type
_entity.pdbx_description
1 polymer ?
#
loop_
_entity_poly.entity_id
_entity_poly.type
_entity_poly.pdbx_seq_one_letter_code
_entity_poly.pdbx_strand_id
1 'polypeptide(L)'
;MTSLTKQSLFDACKLDVTSRQVDGWGMVHIRTMTELQRSTRIANMFNDKGDMKPEARIRQRVNIIIDHLSDENGKPLFNEGDAKDLLSLDAAKLDDLVNKITEIIEGTEEGKEQAE
;
A
#
# COMPACT_ATOMS: atom_id res chain seq x y z
N MET A 1 27.17 -17.83 11.46
CA MET A 1 25.81 -17.35 11.09
C MET A 1 25.11 -16.82 12.33
N THR A 2 24.58 -15.62 12.25
CA THR A 2 23.92 -14.98 13.38
C THR A 2 22.43 -15.36 13.41
N SER A 3 21.98 -15.80 14.59
CA SER A 3 20.55 -16.14 14.74
C SER A 3 19.69 -14.89 14.83
N LEU A 4 18.46 -15.00 14.40
CA LEU A 4 17.47 -13.95 14.54
C LEU A 4 17.20 -13.68 16.02
N THR A 5 17.18 -12.42 16.40
CA THR A 5 16.82 -11.98 17.74
C THR A 5 15.57 -11.11 17.68
N LYS A 6 14.95 -10.89 18.84
CA LYS A 6 13.80 -10.00 18.94
C LYS A 6 14.13 -8.61 18.38
N GLN A 7 15.28 -8.06 18.77
CA GLN A 7 15.68 -6.72 18.33
C GLN A 7 15.97 -6.68 16.84
N SER A 8 16.65 -7.68 16.29
CA SER A 8 16.96 -7.70 14.86
C SER A 8 15.68 -7.86 14.02
N LEU A 9 14.67 -8.59 14.53
CA LEU A 9 13.38 -8.69 13.86
C LEU A 9 12.69 -7.32 13.80
N PHE A 10 12.61 -6.62 14.93
CA PHE A 10 11.98 -5.31 14.96
C PHE A 10 12.71 -4.30 14.07
N ASP A 11 14.03 -4.34 14.06
CA ASP A 11 14.83 -3.44 13.23
C ASP A 11 14.61 -3.71 11.72
N ALA A 12 14.54 -4.99 11.36
CA ALA A 12 14.35 -5.39 9.96
C ALA A 12 12.94 -5.10 9.44
N CYS A 13 11.94 -5.08 10.32
CA CYS A 13 10.52 -4.97 9.94
C CYS A 13 9.91 -3.60 10.22
N LYS A 14 10.73 -2.56 10.35
CA LYS A 14 10.23 -1.20 10.50
C LYS A 14 9.53 -0.75 9.23
N LEU A 15 8.53 0.11 9.39
CA LEU A 15 7.86 0.73 8.25
C LEU A 15 8.86 1.52 7.41
N ASP A 16 8.65 1.50 6.12
CA ASP A 16 9.58 2.11 5.17
C ASP A 16 8.82 2.98 4.18
N VAL A 17 9.53 3.95 3.60
CA VAL A 17 9.01 4.83 2.56
C VAL A 17 9.90 4.75 1.35
N THR A 18 9.32 4.42 0.20
CA THR A 18 10.03 4.39 -1.07
C THR A 18 9.56 5.58 -1.91
N SER A 19 10.50 6.39 -2.37
CA SER A 19 10.19 7.58 -3.17
C SER A 19 10.65 7.39 -4.60
N ARG A 20 9.79 7.72 -5.57
CA ARG A 20 10.07 7.58 -7.00
C ARG A 20 9.46 8.73 -7.77
N GLN A 21 10.18 9.19 -8.79
CA GLN A 21 9.64 10.11 -9.78
C GLN A 21 8.77 9.29 -10.74
N VAL A 22 7.51 9.66 -10.88
CA VAL A 22 6.53 8.94 -11.70
C VAL A 22 5.99 9.86 -12.78
N ASP A 23 6.14 9.47 -14.04
CA ASP A 23 5.68 10.27 -15.19
C ASP A 23 4.18 10.59 -15.08
N GLY A 24 3.86 11.87 -15.20
CA GLY A 24 2.49 12.34 -15.11
C GLY A 24 2.00 12.61 -13.70
N TRP A 25 2.73 12.18 -12.68
CA TRP A 25 2.30 12.31 -11.27
C TRP A 25 3.28 13.07 -10.37
N GLY A 26 4.54 13.17 -10.79
CA GLY A 26 5.58 13.81 -10.01
C GLY A 26 6.26 12.87 -9.03
N MET A 27 6.74 13.39 -7.92
CA MET A 27 7.38 12.58 -6.89
C MET A 27 6.31 11.87 -6.07
N VAL A 28 6.36 10.54 -6.06
CA VAL A 28 5.41 9.69 -5.35
C VAL A 28 6.14 8.99 -4.21
N HIS A 29 5.57 9.07 -3.00
CA HIS A 29 6.09 8.40 -1.81
C HIS A 29 5.16 7.27 -1.42
N ILE A 30 5.72 6.06 -1.30
CA ILE A 30 4.95 4.85 -1.03
C ILE A 30 5.43 4.24 0.28
N ARG A 31 4.51 4.05 1.20
CA ARG A 31 4.80 3.50 2.52
C ARG A 31 4.35 2.04 2.61
N THR A 32 5.01 1.30 3.48
CA THR A 32 4.59 -0.06 3.82
C THR A 32 3.46 -0.01 4.86
N MET A 33 2.76 -1.12 5.03
CA MET A 33 1.67 -1.26 6.01
C MET A 33 2.16 -2.00 7.24
N THR A 34 1.61 -1.68 8.41
CA THR A 34 1.79 -2.53 9.58
C THR A 34 0.98 -3.81 9.41
N GLU A 35 1.35 -4.86 10.15
CA GLU A 35 0.56 -6.10 10.17
C GLU A 35 -0.87 -5.85 10.62
N LEU A 36 -1.05 -4.98 11.61
CA LEU A 36 -2.40 -4.62 12.08
C LEU A 36 -3.22 -3.98 10.97
N GLN A 37 -2.64 -3.04 10.22
CA GLN A 37 -3.33 -2.38 9.11
C GLN A 37 -3.74 -3.39 8.04
N ARG A 38 -2.81 -4.27 7.64
CA ARG A 38 -3.08 -5.29 6.63
C ARG A 38 -4.17 -6.26 7.07
N SER A 39 -4.06 -6.79 8.28
CA SER A 39 -5.04 -7.74 8.81
C SER A 39 -6.43 -7.12 8.97
N THR A 40 -6.49 -5.86 9.42
CA THR A 40 -7.74 -5.13 9.54
C THR A 40 -8.38 -4.90 8.16
N ARG A 41 -7.56 -4.53 7.18
CA ARG A 41 -8.03 -4.33 5.80
C ARG A 41 -8.64 -5.62 5.25
N ILE A 42 -7.95 -6.74 5.41
CA ILE A 42 -8.42 -8.05 4.94
C ILE A 42 -9.71 -8.45 5.67
N ALA A 43 -9.75 -8.31 6.99
CA ALA A 43 -10.92 -8.68 7.78
C ALA A 43 -12.16 -7.89 7.34
N ASN A 44 -11.99 -6.63 6.97
CA ASN A 44 -13.10 -5.79 6.54
C ASN A 44 -13.55 -6.04 5.11
N MET A 45 -12.78 -6.81 4.34
CA MET A 45 -13.12 -7.12 2.94
C MET A 45 -14.13 -8.26 2.80
N PHE A 46 -14.26 -9.11 3.82
CA PHE A 46 -15.07 -10.34 3.74
C PHE A 46 -16.21 -10.33 4.76
N ASN A 47 -17.32 -10.99 4.40
CA ASN A 47 -18.43 -11.17 5.31
C ASN A 47 -18.23 -12.40 6.19
N ASP A 48 -19.19 -12.70 7.06
CA ASP A 48 -19.12 -13.86 7.99
C ASP A 48 -19.05 -15.19 7.27
N LYS A 49 -19.49 -15.24 6.02
CA LYS A 49 -19.46 -16.45 5.20
C LYS A 49 -18.16 -16.62 4.41
N GLY A 50 -17.26 -15.65 4.51
CA GLY A 50 -16.00 -15.68 3.77
C GLY A 50 -16.08 -15.12 2.36
N ASP A 51 -17.19 -14.50 1.98
CA ASP A 51 -17.37 -13.87 0.67
C ASP A 51 -16.92 -12.42 0.71
N MET A 52 -16.28 -11.96 -0.38
CA MET A 52 -15.87 -10.56 -0.47
C MET A 52 -17.10 -9.67 -0.56
N LYS A 53 -17.13 -8.64 0.30
CA LYS A 53 -18.21 -7.65 0.29
C LYS A 53 -18.19 -6.86 -1.02
N PRO A 54 -19.36 -6.51 -1.59
CA PRO A 54 -19.40 -5.69 -2.81
C PRO A 54 -18.68 -4.36 -2.67
N GLU A 55 -18.80 -3.69 -1.53
CA GLU A 55 -18.12 -2.41 -1.28
C GLU A 55 -16.60 -2.58 -1.31
N ALA A 56 -16.09 -3.69 -0.78
CA ALA A 56 -14.65 -3.97 -0.78
C ALA A 56 -14.13 -4.16 -2.18
N ARG A 57 -14.91 -4.84 -3.03
CA ARG A 57 -14.55 -5.04 -4.45
C ARG A 57 -14.48 -3.72 -5.19
N ILE A 58 -15.45 -2.85 -4.98
CA ILE A 58 -15.49 -1.52 -5.59
C ILE A 58 -14.30 -0.68 -5.15
N ARG A 59 -13.88 -0.80 -3.89
CA ARG A 59 -12.84 0.02 -3.28
C ARG A 59 -11.42 -0.53 -3.44
N GLN A 60 -11.22 -1.67 -4.10
CA GLN A 60 -9.89 -2.31 -4.16
C GLN A 60 -8.77 -1.38 -4.60
N ARG A 61 -8.95 -0.66 -5.70
CA ARG A 61 -7.93 0.25 -6.22
C ARG A 61 -7.75 1.48 -5.34
N VAL A 62 -8.85 2.04 -4.89
CA VAL A 62 -8.84 3.20 -4.00
C VAL A 62 -8.15 2.85 -2.68
N ASN A 63 -8.35 1.65 -2.18
CA ASN A 63 -7.69 1.19 -0.95
C ASN A 63 -6.17 1.14 -1.10
N ILE A 64 -5.66 0.78 -2.28
CA ILE A 64 -4.22 0.80 -2.54
C ILE A 64 -3.66 2.22 -2.36
N ILE A 65 -4.37 3.21 -2.87
CA ILE A 65 -3.99 4.61 -2.72
C ILE A 65 -4.02 5.04 -1.25
N ILE A 66 -5.10 4.74 -0.55
CA ILE A 66 -5.27 5.10 0.85
C ILE A 66 -4.18 4.45 1.73
N ASP A 67 -3.91 3.18 1.48
CA ASP A 67 -3.00 2.40 2.32
C ASP A 67 -1.52 2.71 2.08
N HIS A 68 -1.15 3.04 0.85
CA HIS A 68 0.26 3.12 0.47
C HIS A 68 0.77 4.52 0.11
N LEU A 69 -0.09 5.41 -0.38
CA LEU A 69 0.38 6.73 -0.78
C LEU A 69 0.58 7.62 0.43
N SER A 70 1.76 8.21 0.54
CA SER A 70 2.15 9.02 1.69
C SER A 70 2.90 10.29 1.28
N ASP A 71 3.22 11.12 2.26
CA ASP A 71 4.18 12.21 2.07
C ASP A 71 5.60 11.64 2.26
N GLU A 72 6.61 12.50 2.15
CA GLU A 72 8.02 12.09 2.27
C GLU A 72 8.37 11.51 3.64
N ASN A 73 7.57 11.80 4.66
CA ASN A 73 7.77 11.33 6.03
C ASN A 73 6.96 10.07 6.36
N GLY A 74 6.25 9.51 5.39
CA GLY A 74 5.44 8.33 5.60
C GLY A 74 4.04 8.59 6.16
N LYS A 75 3.64 9.85 6.27
CA LYS A 75 2.30 10.21 6.75
C LYS A 75 1.29 10.00 5.59
N PRO A 76 0.19 9.28 5.82
CA PRO A 76 -0.80 9.03 4.76
C PRO A 76 -1.33 10.33 4.15
N LEU A 77 -1.42 10.38 2.81
CA LEU A 77 -2.04 11.50 2.11
C LEU A 77 -3.56 11.45 2.18
N PHE A 78 -4.11 10.23 2.21
CA PHE A 78 -5.55 10.01 2.21
C PHE A 78 -5.93 9.09 3.35
N ASN A 79 -7.19 9.20 3.80
CA ASN A 79 -7.75 8.32 4.82
C ASN A 79 -9.04 7.69 4.31
N GLU A 80 -9.69 6.88 5.14
CA GLU A 80 -10.94 6.20 4.76
C GLU A 80 -12.05 7.18 4.35
N GLY A 81 -12.05 8.37 4.94
CA GLY A 81 -13.03 9.40 4.60
C GLY A 81 -12.89 9.95 3.17
N ASP A 82 -11.73 9.76 2.54
CA ASP A 82 -11.48 10.23 1.19
C ASP A 82 -11.91 9.22 0.11
N ALA A 83 -12.33 8.01 0.49
CA ALA A 83 -12.65 6.95 -0.46
C ALA A 83 -13.72 7.36 -1.47
N LYS A 84 -14.77 8.04 -1.01
CA LYS A 84 -15.86 8.48 -1.88
C LYS A 84 -15.37 9.43 -2.96
N ASP A 85 -14.52 10.38 -2.60
CA ASP A 85 -13.96 11.35 -3.53
C ASP A 85 -13.02 10.68 -4.53
N LEU A 86 -12.20 9.74 -4.05
CA LEU A 86 -11.30 8.98 -4.93
C LEU A 86 -12.08 8.13 -5.93
N LEU A 87 -13.21 7.56 -5.51
CA LEU A 87 -14.08 6.76 -6.40
C LEU A 87 -14.75 7.61 -7.48
N SER A 88 -14.80 8.93 -7.34
CA SER A 88 -15.39 9.83 -8.32
C SER A 88 -14.41 10.27 -9.41
N LEU A 89 -13.14 9.87 -9.31
CA LEU A 89 -12.10 10.27 -10.26
C LEU A 89 -12.16 9.45 -11.54
N ASP A 90 -11.45 9.94 -12.58
CA ASP A 90 -11.34 9.23 -13.85
C ASP A 90 -10.71 7.86 -13.66
N ALA A 91 -11.41 6.81 -14.11
CA ALA A 91 -10.99 5.42 -13.86
C ALA A 91 -9.65 5.10 -14.53
N ALA A 92 -9.45 5.54 -15.77
CA ALA A 92 -8.21 5.21 -16.50
C ALA A 92 -7.00 5.88 -15.87
N LYS A 93 -7.15 7.12 -15.43
CA LYS A 93 -6.06 7.85 -14.75
C LYS A 93 -5.75 7.24 -13.40
N LEU A 94 -6.78 6.86 -12.67
CA LEU A 94 -6.61 6.21 -11.36
C LEU A 94 -5.90 4.86 -11.53
N ASP A 95 -6.27 4.08 -12.55
CA ASP A 95 -5.62 2.81 -12.88
C ASP A 95 -4.14 3.00 -13.15
N ASP A 96 -3.78 4.05 -13.89
CA ASP A 96 -2.38 4.35 -14.19
C ASP A 96 -1.57 4.55 -12.89
N LEU A 97 -2.10 5.36 -11.98
CA LEU A 97 -1.45 5.60 -10.69
C LEU A 97 -1.34 4.31 -9.87
N VAL A 98 -2.44 3.55 -9.75
CA VAL A 98 -2.46 2.31 -8.97
C VAL A 98 -1.47 1.29 -9.53
N ASN A 99 -1.42 1.16 -10.86
CA ASN A 99 -0.47 0.24 -11.49
C ASN A 99 0.97 0.63 -11.19
N LYS A 100 1.29 1.92 -11.23
CA LYS A 100 2.63 2.41 -10.92
C LYS A 100 3.00 2.19 -9.45
N ILE A 101 2.06 2.41 -8.55
CA ILE A 101 2.25 2.12 -7.12
C ILE A 101 2.55 0.63 -6.93
N THR A 102 1.76 -0.23 -7.54
CA THR A 102 1.92 -1.69 -7.44
C THR A 102 3.28 -2.14 -7.98
N GLU A 103 3.70 -1.60 -9.12
CA GLU A 103 5.02 -1.91 -9.70
C GLU A 103 6.16 -1.52 -8.76
N ILE A 104 6.06 -0.38 -8.10
CA ILE A 104 7.08 0.07 -7.15
C ILE A 104 7.15 -0.87 -5.95
N ILE A 105 6.01 -1.27 -5.41
CA ILE A 105 5.94 -2.19 -4.28
C ILE A 105 6.57 -3.54 -4.66
N GLU A 106 6.17 -4.11 -5.79
CA GLU A 106 6.68 -5.39 -6.28
C GLU A 106 8.17 -5.31 -6.63
N GLY A 107 8.58 -4.24 -7.28
CA GLY A 107 9.98 -4.03 -7.63
C GLY A 107 10.89 -3.89 -6.43
N THR A 108 10.42 -3.27 -5.36
CA THR A 108 11.17 -3.15 -4.11
C THR A 108 11.37 -4.52 -3.46
N GLU A 109 10.33 -5.35 -3.45
CA GLU A 109 10.40 -6.71 -2.92
C GLU A 109 11.35 -7.58 -3.76
N GLU A 110 11.24 -7.53 -5.08
CA GLU A 110 12.13 -8.25 -5.99
C GLU A 110 13.58 -7.81 -5.81
N GLY A 111 13.82 -6.52 -5.65
CA GLY A 111 15.14 -5.98 -5.41
C GLY A 111 15.77 -6.51 -4.13
N LYS A 112 14.99 -6.70 -3.09
CA LYS A 112 15.46 -7.28 -1.83
C LYS A 112 15.84 -8.74 -2.00
N GLU A 113 15.05 -9.50 -2.72
CA GLU A 113 15.34 -10.91 -3.00
C GLU A 113 16.60 -11.07 -3.83
N GLN A 114 16.78 -10.23 -4.84
CA GLN A 114 17.95 -10.28 -5.71
C GLN A 114 19.24 -9.86 -5.01
N ALA A 115 19.15 -9.09 -3.94
CA ALA A 115 20.31 -8.63 -3.18
C ALA A 115 20.92 -9.74 -2.31
N GLU A 116 20.22 -10.83 -2.12
CA GLU A 116 20.73 -11.98 -1.39
C GLU A 116 21.57 -12.87 -2.30
#